data_c93b8d8e73815095265840eb676bc865
#
_entry.id   c93b8d8e73815095265840eb676bc865
#
_cell.length_a   1.000
_cell.length_b   1.000
_cell.length_c   1.000
_cell.angle_alpha   90.00
_cell.angle_beta   90.00
_cell.angle_gamma   90.00
#
_symmetry.space_group_name_H-M   'P 1'
#
loop_
_entity.id
_entity.type
_entity.pdbx_description
1 polymer ?
#
loop_
_entity_poly.entity_id
_entity_poly.type
_entity_poly.pdbx_seq_one_letter_code
_entity_poly.pdbx_strand_id
1 'polypeptide(L)'
;YKAVKGASTDHTITAEDFVFAFRRIFQPQTNSPYAVEFAALENSAAVLAGTADASTLGVSAAGPLTLVFRLSEKDDNFLAKLTLPGAMPCDEAFFESTRGTYGLTAKTTLSSGSFYLYNWTASGLFLHRDVSSPMIGSLRLVQNTGSTGKSAAQLIADEKCSAALDDTGEDTSLQSVDYSDTTWALLFNSAEDSVFANQELRQALAGIARENVDVPSSGLYTAAEGLDRKRAHPHSP
;
A
#
# COMPACT_ATOMS: atom_id res chain seq x y z
N TYR A 1 14.79 7.05 11.55
CA TYR A 1 13.35 7.34 11.64
C TYR A 1 13.07 8.77 12.06
N LYS A 2 11.86 9.22 11.80
CA LYS A 2 11.34 10.52 12.22
C LYS A 2 9.98 10.37 12.88
N ALA A 3 9.74 11.17 13.91
CA ALA A 3 8.48 11.18 14.62
C ALA A 3 8.19 12.55 15.24
N VAL A 4 6.98 12.73 15.78
CA VAL A 4 6.59 13.93 16.51
C VAL A 4 7.41 14.06 17.80
N LYS A 5 7.67 15.29 18.23
CA LYS A 5 8.40 15.60 19.49
C LYS A 5 7.77 14.82 20.67
N GLY A 6 8.61 14.11 21.41
CA GLY A 6 8.22 13.29 22.54
C GLY A 6 7.96 11.82 22.24
N ALA A 7 8.00 11.40 20.95
CA ALA A 7 8.25 10.01 20.61
C ALA A 7 9.77 9.77 20.59
N SER A 8 10.22 8.57 20.94
CA SER A 8 11.62 8.21 20.81
C SER A 8 11.99 8.18 19.34
N THR A 9 13.01 8.94 18.95
CA THR A 9 13.43 9.09 17.55
C THR A 9 14.90 8.78 17.33
N ASP A 10 15.58 8.26 18.31
CA ASP A 10 17.01 7.99 18.26
C ASP A 10 17.36 6.69 17.52
N HIS A 11 16.45 6.27 16.63
CA HIS A 11 16.59 5.03 15.90
C HIS A 11 17.12 5.28 14.50
N THR A 12 18.29 4.75 14.21
CA THR A 12 18.83 4.64 12.85
C THR A 12 18.18 3.45 12.17
N ILE A 13 17.71 3.63 10.94
CA ILE A 13 17.16 2.53 10.14
C ILE A 13 18.29 1.57 9.80
N THR A 14 18.11 0.30 10.13
CA THR A 14 19.03 -0.79 9.87
C THR A 14 18.37 -1.92 9.09
N ALA A 15 19.15 -2.89 8.63
CA ALA A 15 18.62 -4.07 7.98
C ALA A 15 17.73 -4.92 8.92
N GLU A 16 17.98 -4.88 10.23
CA GLU A 16 17.14 -5.60 11.21
C GLU A 16 15.71 -5.07 11.29
N ASP A 17 15.48 -3.77 11.05
CA ASP A 17 14.15 -3.20 11.01
C ASP A 17 13.30 -3.77 9.86
N PHE A 18 13.96 -4.09 8.75
CA PHE A 18 13.30 -4.77 7.63
C PHE A 18 13.07 -6.25 7.96
N VAL A 19 14.05 -6.93 8.56
CA VAL A 19 13.89 -8.33 9.00
C VAL A 19 12.70 -8.45 9.94
N PHE A 20 12.60 -7.57 10.93
CA PHE A 20 11.47 -7.53 11.85
C PHE A 20 10.14 -7.29 11.13
N ALA A 21 10.08 -6.31 10.23
CA ALA A 21 8.88 -6.00 9.45
C ALA A 21 8.41 -7.21 8.63
N PHE A 22 9.31 -7.88 7.91
CA PHE A 22 8.98 -9.07 7.12
C PHE A 22 8.55 -10.24 7.99
N ARG A 23 9.22 -10.51 9.12
CA ARG A 23 8.78 -11.54 10.05
C ARG A 23 7.36 -11.30 10.57
N ARG A 24 7.01 -10.05 10.85
CA ARG A 24 5.65 -9.68 11.26
C ARG A 24 4.60 -9.94 10.17
N ILE A 25 4.91 -9.70 8.90
CA ILE A 25 4.00 -9.98 7.78
C ILE A 25 3.55 -11.44 7.80
N PHE A 26 4.47 -12.36 8.12
CA PHE A 26 4.22 -13.81 8.09
C PHE A 26 3.80 -14.39 9.44
N GLN A 27 3.72 -13.61 10.51
CA GLN A 27 3.12 -14.08 11.77
C GLN A 27 1.63 -14.34 11.57
N PRO A 28 1.10 -15.55 11.90
CA PRO A 28 -0.31 -15.89 11.65
C PRO A 28 -1.29 -14.90 12.27
N GLN A 29 -1.01 -14.42 13.49
CA GLN A 29 -1.85 -13.47 14.20
C GLN A 29 -1.89 -12.08 13.59
N THR A 30 -0.93 -11.72 12.73
CA THR A 30 -0.91 -10.43 12.05
C THR A 30 -1.93 -10.37 10.91
N ASN A 31 -2.22 -11.52 10.29
CA ASN A 31 -3.13 -11.64 9.15
C ASN A 31 -2.88 -10.56 8.07
N SER A 32 -1.61 -10.39 7.72
CA SER A 32 -1.18 -9.33 6.81
C SER A 32 -1.60 -9.61 5.37
N PRO A 33 -2.22 -8.66 4.66
CA PRO A 33 -2.54 -8.81 3.24
C PRO A 33 -1.28 -8.88 2.36
N TYR A 34 -0.12 -8.47 2.87
CA TYR A 34 1.15 -8.51 2.13
C TYR A 34 1.83 -9.89 2.14
N ALA A 35 1.34 -10.85 2.94
CA ALA A 35 1.92 -12.19 2.96
C ALA A 35 1.88 -12.86 1.58
N VAL A 36 0.80 -12.66 0.82
CA VAL A 36 0.64 -13.19 -0.54
C VAL A 36 1.66 -12.58 -1.51
N GLU A 37 1.95 -11.28 -1.38
CA GLU A 37 2.88 -10.58 -2.27
C GLU A 37 4.31 -11.10 -2.13
N PHE A 38 4.70 -11.51 -0.94
CA PHE A 38 6.05 -11.99 -0.62
C PHE A 38 6.11 -13.52 -0.43
N ALA A 39 5.14 -14.26 -0.94
CA ALA A 39 5.05 -15.73 -0.78
C ALA A 39 6.25 -16.49 -1.35
N ALA A 40 6.99 -15.90 -2.30
CA ALA A 40 8.21 -16.50 -2.85
C ALA A 40 9.39 -16.58 -1.86
N LEU A 41 9.31 -15.92 -0.69
CA LEU A 41 10.35 -16.02 0.34
C LEU A 41 10.47 -17.47 0.86
N GLU A 42 11.70 -17.92 1.06
CA GLU A 42 11.98 -19.24 1.64
C GLU A 42 11.25 -19.38 2.99
N ASN A 43 10.65 -20.54 3.23
CA ASN A 43 9.84 -20.88 4.41
C ASN A 43 8.57 -20.02 4.65
N SER A 44 8.19 -19.15 3.73
CA SER A 44 7.04 -18.25 3.87
C SER A 44 5.75 -18.99 4.25
N ALA A 45 5.40 -20.06 3.55
CA ALA A 45 4.21 -20.86 3.79
C ALA A 45 4.22 -21.55 5.18
N ALA A 46 5.37 -22.10 5.58
CA ALA A 46 5.49 -22.79 6.87
C ALA A 46 5.41 -21.80 8.06
N VAL A 47 6.00 -20.61 7.92
CA VAL A 47 5.92 -19.57 8.94
C VAL A 47 4.48 -19.02 9.02
N LEU A 48 3.84 -18.76 7.90
CA LEU A 48 2.45 -18.28 7.86
C LEU A 48 1.45 -19.29 8.45
N ALA A 49 1.71 -20.60 8.24
CA ALA A 49 0.92 -21.67 8.84
C ALA A 49 1.24 -21.90 10.34
N GLY A 50 2.24 -21.23 10.90
CA GLY A 50 2.67 -21.41 12.29
C GLY A 50 3.40 -22.75 12.54
N THR A 51 3.85 -23.44 11.49
CA THR A 51 4.57 -24.73 11.58
C THR A 51 6.10 -24.55 11.60
N ALA A 52 6.59 -23.33 11.30
CA ALA A 52 7.98 -22.96 11.41
C ALA A 52 8.13 -21.62 12.15
N ASP A 53 9.30 -21.47 12.81
CA ASP A 53 9.61 -20.20 13.49
C ASP A 53 9.87 -19.08 12.51
N ALA A 54 9.45 -17.84 12.86
CA ALA A 54 9.61 -16.66 12.01
C ALA A 54 11.08 -16.32 11.69
N SER A 55 12.03 -16.78 12.51
CA SER A 55 13.47 -16.63 12.24
C SER A 55 13.98 -17.44 11.05
N THR A 56 13.21 -18.45 10.61
CA THR A 56 13.54 -19.30 9.46
C THR A 56 13.11 -18.70 8.13
N LEU A 57 12.35 -17.60 8.14
CA LEU A 57 11.94 -16.88 6.94
C LEU A 57 13.16 -16.45 6.13
N GLY A 58 13.10 -16.56 4.81
CA GLY A 58 14.16 -16.20 3.87
C GLY A 58 14.54 -14.72 3.86
N VAL A 59 14.61 -14.07 5.01
CA VAL A 59 15.06 -12.68 5.19
C VAL A 59 16.06 -12.59 6.34
N SER A 60 17.19 -11.93 6.14
CA SER A 60 18.22 -11.77 7.15
C SER A 60 19.05 -10.52 6.94
N ALA A 61 19.63 -9.99 8.01
CA ALA A 61 20.64 -8.95 7.94
C ALA A 61 22.04 -9.57 7.93
N ALA A 62 22.84 -9.28 6.92
CA ALA A 62 24.26 -9.65 6.85
C ALA A 62 25.18 -8.57 7.41
N GLY A 63 24.60 -7.50 7.93
CA GLY A 63 25.25 -6.34 8.53
C GLY A 63 24.23 -5.21 8.68
N PRO A 64 24.59 -4.12 9.33
CA PRO A 64 23.62 -3.06 9.67
C PRO A 64 22.94 -2.43 8.44
N LEU A 65 23.58 -2.45 7.28
CA LEU A 65 23.08 -1.86 6.03
C LEU A 65 22.94 -2.89 4.90
N THR A 66 23.01 -4.20 5.22
CA THR A 66 22.96 -5.26 4.21
C THR A 66 21.81 -6.21 4.52
N LEU A 67 20.75 -6.12 3.75
CA LEU A 67 19.59 -7.00 3.81
C LEU A 67 19.69 -8.07 2.74
N VAL A 68 19.45 -9.32 3.11
CA VAL A 68 19.53 -10.49 2.24
C VAL A 68 18.18 -11.18 2.18
N PHE A 69 17.68 -11.39 0.97
CA PHE A 69 16.50 -12.20 0.72
C PHE A 69 16.89 -13.52 0.05
N ARG A 70 16.27 -14.62 0.50
CA ARG A 70 16.32 -15.94 -0.13
C ARG A 70 14.93 -16.31 -0.60
N LEU A 71 14.83 -16.68 -1.86
CA LEU A 71 13.57 -17.08 -2.47
C LEU A 71 13.56 -18.58 -2.67
N SER A 72 12.43 -19.23 -2.42
CA SER A 72 12.18 -20.65 -2.72
C SER A 72 12.00 -20.90 -4.21
N GLU A 73 11.55 -19.88 -4.94
CA GLU A 73 11.36 -19.89 -6.39
C GLU A 73 11.69 -18.53 -6.98
N LYS A 74 11.93 -18.50 -8.29
CA LYS A 74 12.21 -17.26 -9.01
C LYS A 74 10.95 -16.40 -9.06
N ASP A 75 11.07 -15.14 -8.62
CA ASP A 75 10.04 -14.12 -8.77
C ASP A 75 10.64 -12.90 -9.47
N ASP A 76 10.35 -12.74 -10.75
CA ASP A 76 10.88 -11.64 -11.57
C ASP A 76 10.36 -10.27 -11.12
N ASN A 77 9.27 -10.23 -10.36
CA ASN A 77 8.68 -9.01 -9.83
C ASN A 77 9.09 -8.71 -8.38
N PHE A 78 9.92 -9.55 -7.75
CA PHE A 78 10.25 -9.41 -6.33
C PHE A 78 10.79 -8.01 -5.97
N LEU A 79 11.70 -7.47 -6.78
CA LEU A 79 12.23 -6.13 -6.55
C LEU A 79 11.17 -5.03 -6.66
N ALA A 80 10.21 -5.19 -7.57
CA ALA A 80 9.10 -4.25 -7.69
C ALA A 80 8.17 -4.33 -6.45
N LYS A 81 7.97 -5.53 -5.91
CA LYS A 81 7.18 -5.72 -4.67
C LYS A 81 7.80 -5.06 -3.45
N LEU A 82 9.12 -4.87 -3.42
CA LEU A 82 9.79 -4.13 -2.34
C LEU A 82 9.41 -2.64 -2.28
N THR A 83 8.71 -2.11 -3.28
CA THR A 83 8.14 -0.76 -3.23
C THR A 83 6.79 -0.68 -2.50
N LEU A 84 6.19 -1.81 -2.17
CA LEU A 84 4.93 -1.88 -1.44
C LEU A 84 5.07 -1.41 0.01
N PRO A 85 4.02 -0.83 0.60
CA PRO A 85 4.06 -0.39 2.00
C PRO A 85 4.43 -1.49 3.00
N GLY A 86 4.09 -2.75 2.71
CA GLY A 86 4.47 -3.90 3.55
C GLY A 86 5.97 -4.14 3.65
N ALA A 87 6.77 -3.67 2.69
CA ALA A 87 8.23 -3.80 2.72
C ALA A 87 8.94 -2.67 3.48
N MET A 88 8.21 -1.73 4.08
CA MET A 88 8.81 -0.63 4.84
C MET A 88 9.38 -1.12 6.17
N PRO A 89 10.48 -0.51 6.65
CA PRO A 89 11.12 -0.91 7.90
C PRO A 89 10.26 -0.59 9.12
N CYS A 90 10.35 -1.41 10.15
CA CYS A 90 9.68 -1.22 11.43
C CYS A 90 10.68 -1.43 12.57
N ASP A 91 10.91 -0.40 13.37
CA ASP A 91 11.76 -0.51 14.56
C ASP A 91 11.08 -1.38 15.61
N GLU A 92 11.72 -2.50 15.97
CA GLU A 92 11.16 -3.48 16.91
C GLU A 92 11.00 -2.88 18.31
N ALA A 93 12.01 -2.19 18.82
CA ALA A 93 11.98 -1.63 20.17
C ALA A 93 10.88 -0.58 20.31
N PHE A 94 10.73 0.28 19.30
CA PHE A 94 9.64 1.25 19.27
C PHE A 94 8.29 0.55 19.16
N PHE A 95 8.15 -0.43 18.27
CA PHE A 95 6.92 -1.20 18.10
C PHE A 95 6.47 -1.81 19.43
N GLU A 96 7.36 -2.51 20.13
CA GLU A 96 7.07 -3.14 21.43
C GLU A 96 6.69 -2.09 22.49
N SER A 97 7.36 -0.93 22.50
CA SER A 97 7.07 0.16 23.44
C SER A 97 5.65 0.71 23.31
N THR A 98 5.04 0.58 22.13
CA THR A 98 3.67 1.08 21.86
C THR A 98 2.57 0.18 22.44
N ARG A 99 2.91 -1.02 22.90
CA ARG A 99 1.97 -1.97 23.53
C ARG A 99 0.68 -2.18 22.74
N GLY A 100 0.81 -2.42 21.44
CA GLY A 100 -0.31 -2.68 20.53
C GLY A 100 -1.00 -1.44 19.96
N THR A 101 -0.50 -0.24 20.24
CA THR A 101 -1.04 1.02 19.68
C THR A 101 -0.19 1.57 18.51
N TYR A 102 0.75 0.79 17.99
CA TYR A 102 1.58 1.18 16.85
C TYR A 102 0.72 1.64 15.67
N GLY A 103 1.04 2.82 15.13
CA GLY A 103 0.34 3.38 13.97
C GLY A 103 -1.05 3.98 14.25
N LEU A 104 -1.52 4.02 15.51
CA LEU A 104 -2.85 4.56 15.85
C LEU A 104 -2.85 6.05 16.17
N THR A 105 -1.71 6.65 16.45
CA THR A 105 -1.57 8.07 16.75
C THR A 105 -0.24 8.60 16.21
N ALA A 106 -0.09 9.91 16.10
CA ALA A 106 1.19 10.52 15.72
C ALA A 106 2.33 10.15 16.67
N LYS A 107 2.06 9.94 17.96
CA LYS A 107 3.06 9.56 18.97
C LYS A 107 3.49 8.09 18.89
N THR A 108 2.66 7.25 18.31
CA THR A 108 2.91 5.81 18.17
C THR A 108 3.24 5.42 16.72
N THR A 109 3.68 6.40 15.92
CA THR A 109 4.07 6.20 14.52
C THR A 109 5.47 6.72 14.29
N LEU A 110 6.35 5.87 13.76
CA LEU A 110 7.63 6.27 13.18
C LEU A 110 7.53 6.34 11.66
N SER A 111 8.20 7.31 11.08
CA SER A 111 8.25 7.49 9.63
C SER A 111 9.67 7.30 9.12
N SER A 112 9.84 6.49 8.09
CA SER A 112 11.11 6.27 7.40
C SER A 112 11.30 7.18 6.17
N GLY A 113 10.24 7.85 5.74
CA GLY A 113 10.21 8.70 4.54
C GLY A 113 10.62 10.16 4.78
N SER A 114 10.40 10.99 3.77
CA SER A 114 10.69 12.43 3.82
C SER A 114 9.79 13.21 4.76
N PHE A 115 8.59 12.73 4.99
CA PHE A 115 7.62 13.34 5.88
C PHE A 115 7.39 12.45 7.08
N TYR A 116 7.09 13.06 8.24
CA TYR A 116 6.62 12.35 9.43
C TYR A 116 5.24 12.85 9.83
N LEU A 117 4.47 11.98 10.45
CA LEU A 117 3.13 12.29 10.95
C LEU A 117 3.27 13.19 12.19
N TYR A 118 2.96 14.49 12.01
CA TYR A 118 3.04 15.48 13.08
C TYR A 118 1.81 15.47 13.98
N ASN A 119 0.63 15.39 13.35
CA ASN A 119 -0.64 15.34 14.08
C ASN A 119 -1.68 14.54 13.29
N TRP A 120 -2.55 13.88 14.03
CA TRP A 120 -3.67 13.12 13.48
C TRP A 120 -4.92 13.45 14.26
N THR A 121 -5.93 14.01 13.59
CA THR A 121 -7.21 14.41 14.17
C THR A 121 -8.35 13.85 13.32
N ALA A 122 -9.58 13.96 13.81
CA ALA A 122 -10.76 13.61 13.03
C ALA A 122 -10.90 14.48 11.75
N SER A 123 -10.30 15.67 11.72
CA SER A 123 -10.36 16.60 10.58
C SER A 123 -9.22 16.38 9.56
N GLY A 124 -8.25 15.50 9.82
CA GLY A 124 -7.19 15.22 8.86
C GLY A 124 -5.87 14.81 9.47
N LEU A 125 -4.94 14.52 8.57
CA LEU A 125 -3.56 14.17 8.85
C LEU A 125 -2.66 15.37 8.54
N PHE A 126 -1.73 15.65 9.44
CA PHE A 126 -0.75 16.72 9.29
C PHE A 126 0.63 16.10 9.26
N LEU A 127 1.33 16.29 8.13
CA LEU A 127 2.68 15.77 7.93
C LEU A 127 3.65 16.92 7.82
N HIS A 128 4.81 16.77 8.43
CA HIS A 128 5.91 17.73 8.37
C HIS A 128 7.14 17.09 7.77
N ARG A 129 7.98 17.91 7.16
CA ARG A 129 9.30 17.55 6.67
C ARG A 129 10.35 18.28 7.52
N ASP A 130 11.32 17.51 7.99
CA ASP A 130 12.40 18.02 8.84
C ASP A 130 13.64 18.37 8.03
N VAL A 131 13.48 19.19 6.99
CA VAL A 131 14.62 19.70 6.20
C VAL A 131 14.31 21.10 5.68
N SER A 132 15.27 22.00 5.83
CA SER A 132 15.33 23.27 5.11
C SER A 132 15.59 23.00 3.62
N SER A 133 14.53 22.78 2.88
CA SER A 133 14.56 22.57 1.43
C SER A 133 13.56 23.54 0.79
N PRO A 134 13.82 24.05 -0.41
CA PRO A 134 12.82 24.83 -1.16
C PRO A 134 11.60 24.00 -1.58
N MET A 135 11.54 22.74 -1.19
CA MET A 135 10.42 21.84 -1.45
C MET A 135 9.32 22.00 -0.39
N ILE A 136 8.19 21.33 -0.64
CA ILE A 136 7.04 21.31 0.28
C ILE A 136 7.49 20.90 1.68
N GLY A 137 7.28 21.77 2.68
CA GLY A 137 7.68 21.54 4.07
C GLY A 137 6.61 20.84 4.91
N SER A 138 5.32 20.99 4.53
CA SER A 138 4.22 20.35 5.24
C SER A 138 3.09 19.98 4.29
N LEU A 139 2.37 18.92 4.65
CA LEU A 139 1.16 18.47 3.96
C LEU A 139 0.03 18.36 4.97
N ARG A 140 -1.16 18.81 4.57
CA ARG A 140 -2.39 18.58 5.29
C ARG A 140 -3.31 17.76 4.40
N LEU A 141 -3.59 16.52 4.79
CA LEU A 141 -4.55 15.65 4.12
C LEU A 141 -5.89 15.74 4.82
N VAL A 142 -6.92 16.11 4.09
CA VAL A 142 -8.27 16.31 4.62
C VAL A 142 -9.23 15.47 3.80
N GLN A 143 -10.08 14.74 4.47
CA GLN A 143 -11.13 13.97 3.79
C GLN A 143 -12.21 14.95 3.29
N ASN A 144 -12.53 14.90 2.01
CA ASN A 144 -13.73 15.57 1.50
C ASN A 144 -14.95 14.71 1.85
N THR A 145 -15.68 15.13 2.88
CA THR A 145 -16.90 14.44 3.34
C THR A 145 -18.14 14.80 2.53
N GLY A 146 -17.99 15.64 1.51
CA GLY A 146 -19.14 16.19 0.78
C GLY A 146 -20.00 17.17 1.58
N SER A 147 -19.64 17.47 2.84
CA SER A 147 -20.42 18.33 3.73
C SER A 147 -20.58 19.76 3.21
N THR A 148 -19.68 20.20 2.33
CA THR A 148 -19.76 21.53 1.68
C THR A 148 -20.58 21.52 0.40
N GLY A 149 -20.95 20.37 -0.13
CA GLY A 149 -21.59 20.21 -1.44
C GLY A 149 -20.71 20.62 -2.63
N LYS A 150 -19.40 20.83 -2.40
CA LYS A 150 -18.44 21.27 -3.43
C LYS A 150 -17.64 20.11 -3.97
N SER A 151 -17.43 20.09 -5.29
CA SER A 151 -16.51 19.17 -5.95
C SER A 151 -15.05 19.48 -5.59
N ALA A 152 -14.15 18.54 -5.86
CA ALA A 152 -12.71 18.76 -5.70
C ALA A 152 -12.22 19.97 -6.51
N ALA A 153 -12.68 20.12 -7.74
CA ALA A 153 -12.36 21.25 -8.61
C ALA A 153 -12.80 22.59 -8.00
N GLN A 154 -14.02 22.67 -7.45
CA GLN A 154 -14.50 23.87 -6.76
C GLN A 154 -13.69 24.19 -5.51
N LEU A 155 -13.23 23.18 -4.75
CA LEU A 155 -12.35 23.39 -3.59
C LEU A 155 -10.97 23.93 -4.00
N ILE A 156 -10.44 23.49 -5.13
CA ILE A 156 -9.18 24.02 -5.68
C ILE A 156 -9.38 25.45 -6.18
N ALA A 157 -10.44 25.73 -6.93
CA ALA A 157 -10.77 27.07 -7.42
C ALA A 157 -11.00 28.08 -6.29
N ASP A 158 -11.56 27.63 -5.17
CA ASP A 158 -11.77 28.45 -3.96
C ASP A 158 -10.50 28.54 -3.08
N GLU A 159 -9.35 28.05 -3.53
CA GLU A 159 -8.08 28.03 -2.79
C GLU A 159 -8.18 27.31 -1.42
N LYS A 160 -9.09 26.34 -1.28
CA LYS A 160 -9.26 25.55 -0.05
C LYS A 160 -8.32 24.35 0.01
N CYS A 161 -7.89 23.86 -1.15
CA CYS A 161 -6.82 22.86 -1.28
C CYS A 161 -5.98 23.14 -2.51
N SER A 162 -4.74 22.61 -2.52
CA SER A 162 -3.80 22.77 -3.64
C SER A 162 -3.84 21.60 -4.61
N ALA A 163 -4.37 20.46 -4.18
CA ALA A 163 -4.57 19.26 -4.98
C ALA A 163 -5.70 18.43 -4.37
N ALA A 164 -6.35 17.63 -5.16
CA ALA A 164 -7.38 16.69 -4.71
C ALA A 164 -7.25 15.37 -5.45
N LEU A 165 -7.61 14.28 -4.76
CA LEU A 165 -7.95 13.02 -5.42
C LEU A 165 -9.44 13.10 -5.74
N ASP A 166 -9.77 12.98 -7.01
CA ASP A 166 -11.13 13.06 -7.50
C ASP A 166 -11.38 11.86 -8.41
N ASP A 167 -12.55 11.30 -8.27
CA ASP A 167 -13.05 10.18 -9.06
C ASP A 167 -14.09 10.60 -10.10
N THR A 168 -14.38 11.87 -10.24
CA THR A 168 -15.40 12.35 -11.21
C THR A 168 -14.81 12.77 -12.55
N GLY A 169 -13.54 13.14 -12.62
CA GLY A 169 -12.78 13.38 -13.87
C GLY A 169 -13.31 14.49 -14.81
N GLU A 170 -14.26 15.32 -14.38
CA GLU A 170 -15.05 16.14 -15.29
C GLU A 170 -14.54 17.59 -15.49
N ASP A 171 -13.54 18.04 -14.72
CA ASP A 171 -13.10 19.44 -14.85
C ASP A 171 -11.82 19.59 -15.68
N THR A 172 -11.98 19.96 -16.94
CA THR A 172 -10.89 20.22 -17.89
C THR A 172 -10.14 21.53 -17.64
N SER A 173 -10.57 22.36 -16.70
CA SER A 173 -9.91 23.61 -16.34
C SER A 173 -8.71 23.40 -15.41
N LEU A 174 -8.61 22.23 -14.77
CA LEU A 174 -7.54 21.85 -13.88
C LEU A 174 -6.53 20.94 -14.59
N GLN A 175 -5.28 21.04 -14.15
CA GLN A 175 -4.28 20.05 -14.55
C GLN A 175 -4.57 18.74 -13.82
N SER A 176 -4.87 17.68 -14.56
CA SER A 176 -5.13 16.34 -14.03
C SER A 176 -4.04 15.36 -14.43
N VAL A 177 -3.84 14.35 -13.58
CA VAL A 177 -3.00 13.20 -13.87
C VAL A 177 -3.82 11.95 -13.59
N ASP A 178 -4.14 11.22 -14.64
CA ASP A 178 -4.91 9.98 -14.52
C ASP A 178 -3.97 8.80 -14.22
N TYR A 179 -4.38 7.95 -13.31
CA TYR A 179 -3.66 6.71 -13.01
C TYR A 179 -4.63 5.59 -12.64
N SER A 180 -4.26 4.36 -12.97
CA SER A 180 -5.03 3.18 -12.57
C SER A 180 -4.31 2.47 -11.44
N ASP A 181 -4.96 2.34 -10.29
CA ASP A 181 -4.41 1.73 -9.08
C ASP A 181 -5.02 0.36 -8.75
N THR A 182 -6.21 0.09 -9.26
CA THR A 182 -6.99 -1.10 -8.89
C THR A 182 -7.57 -1.77 -10.13
N THR A 183 -7.48 -3.10 -10.19
CA THR A 183 -8.21 -3.92 -11.16
C THR A 183 -9.29 -4.72 -10.43
N TRP A 184 -10.53 -4.49 -10.79
CA TRP A 184 -11.66 -5.29 -10.30
C TRP A 184 -11.82 -6.51 -11.18
N ALA A 185 -11.86 -7.68 -10.59
CA ALA A 185 -12.02 -8.94 -11.31
C ALA A 185 -12.97 -9.89 -10.57
N LEU A 186 -13.73 -10.67 -11.34
CA LEU A 186 -14.50 -11.77 -10.83
C LEU A 186 -13.67 -13.05 -10.95
N LEU A 187 -13.31 -13.63 -9.81
CA LEU A 187 -12.56 -14.87 -9.72
C LEU A 187 -13.50 -16.04 -9.42
N PHE A 188 -13.42 -17.10 -10.21
CA PHE A 188 -14.17 -18.31 -9.99
C PHE A 188 -13.35 -19.33 -9.18
N ASN A 189 -13.95 -19.91 -8.14
CA ASN A 189 -13.36 -21.06 -7.48
C ASN A 189 -13.40 -22.28 -8.44
N SER A 190 -12.25 -22.70 -8.94
CA SER A 190 -12.13 -23.80 -9.89
C SER A 190 -11.70 -25.13 -9.24
N ALA A 191 -11.80 -25.27 -7.90
CA ALA A 191 -11.55 -26.52 -7.20
C ALA A 191 -12.47 -27.63 -7.70
N GLU A 192 -12.02 -28.89 -7.66
CA GLU A 192 -12.72 -30.04 -8.25
C GLU A 192 -14.14 -30.25 -7.72
N ASP A 193 -14.39 -29.88 -6.47
CA ASP A 193 -15.69 -29.96 -5.80
C ASP A 193 -16.61 -28.75 -6.04
N SER A 194 -16.12 -27.75 -6.75
CA SER A 194 -16.87 -26.53 -7.07
C SER A 194 -17.71 -26.70 -8.34
N VAL A 195 -18.90 -26.08 -8.35
CA VAL A 195 -19.70 -25.96 -9.59
C VAL A 195 -18.93 -25.27 -10.71
N PHE A 196 -17.97 -24.42 -10.34
CA PHE A 196 -17.08 -23.73 -11.31
C PHE A 196 -15.84 -24.53 -11.69
N ALA A 197 -15.71 -25.81 -11.29
CA ALA A 197 -14.72 -26.70 -11.87
C ALA A 197 -14.95 -26.89 -13.38
N ASN A 198 -16.25 -26.80 -13.83
CA ASN A 198 -16.60 -26.86 -15.24
C ASN A 198 -16.09 -25.62 -16.00
N GLN A 199 -15.18 -25.85 -16.95
CA GLN A 199 -14.59 -24.77 -17.76
C GLN A 199 -15.60 -24.08 -18.68
N GLU A 200 -16.54 -24.83 -19.27
CA GLU A 200 -17.55 -24.28 -20.16
C GLU A 200 -18.48 -23.30 -19.44
N LEU A 201 -18.85 -23.65 -18.17
CA LEU A 201 -19.66 -22.77 -17.34
C LEU A 201 -18.90 -21.45 -17.03
N ARG A 202 -17.62 -21.53 -16.68
CA ARG A 202 -16.81 -20.33 -16.46
C ARG A 202 -16.72 -19.45 -17.70
N GLN A 203 -16.53 -20.06 -18.86
CA GLN A 203 -16.45 -19.35 -20.14
C GLN A 203 -17.77 -18.69 -20.52
N ALA A 204 -18.89 -19.39 -20.32
CA ALA A 204 -20.22 -18.84 -20.57
C ALA A 204 -20.50 -17.63 -19.66
N LEU A 205 -20.22 -17.74 -18.38
CA LEU A 205 -20.40 -16.63 -17.43
C LEU A 205 -19.46 -15.44 -17.74
N ALA A 206 -18.23 -15.72 -18.12
CA ALA A 206 -17.30 -14.67 -18.54
C ALA A 206 -17.78 -13.93 -19.80
N GLY A 207 -18.40 -14.68 -20.76
CA GLY A 207 -19.02 -14.10 -21.93
C GLY A 207 -20.18 -13.18 -21.58
N ILE A 208 -21.11 -13.67 -20.74
CA ILE A 208 -22.26 -12.88 -20.27
C ILE A 208 -21.79 -11.63 -19.50
N ALA A 209 -20.80 -11.77 -18.62
CA ALA A 209 -20.26 -10.64 -17.86
C ALA A 209 -19.66 -9.59 -18.80
N ARG A 210 -18.89 -10.03 -19.80
CA ARG A 210 -18.26 -9.11 -20.78
C ARG A 210 -19.28 -8.31 -21.59
N GLU A 211 -20.43 -8.90 -21.92
CA GLU A 211 -21.49 -8.26 -22.70
C GLU A 211 -22.40 -7.36 -21.84
N ASN A 212 -22.47 -7.61 -20.53
CA ASN A 212 -23.43 -6.95 -19.65
C ASN A 212 -22.76 -6.11 -18.54
N VAL A 213 -21.43 -6.05 -18.47
CA VAL A 213 -20.75 -5.11 -17.57
C VAL A 213 -20.89 -3.70 -18.16
N ASP A 214 -21.78 -2.96 -17.56
CA ASP A 214 -21.90 -1.53 -17.82
C ASP A 214 -20.70 -0.83 -17.13
N VAL A 215 -19.65 -0.56 -17.91
CA VAL A 215 -18.53 0.23 -17.41
C VAL A 215 -19.04 1.65 -17.24
N PRO A 216 -19.05 2.20 -16.00
CA PRO A 216 -19.57 3.54 -15.78
C PRO A 216 -18.91 4.54 -16.74
N SER A 217 -19.72 5.39 -17.37
CA SER A 217 -19.28 6.38 -18.35
C SER A 217 -18.44 7.51 -17.76
N SER A 218 -18.12 7.44 -16.48
CA SER A 218 -17.36 8.45 -15.72
C SER A 218 -15.88 8.58 -16.14
N GLY A 219 -15.40 7.81 -17.13
CA GLY A 219 -14.00 7.84 -17.54
C GLY A 219 -13.01 7.20 -16.55
N LEU A 220 -13.49 6.84 -15.34
CA LEU A 220 -12.68 6.27 -14.26
C LEU A 220 -12.40 4.78 -14.41
N TYR A 221 -13.26 4.10 -15.16
CA TYR A 221 -13.16 2.67 -15.35
C TYR A 221 -12.86 2.38 -16.81
N THR A 222 -11.87 1.55 -17.04
CA THR A 222 -11.56 1.02 -18.38
C THR A 222 -11.64 -0.50 -18.34
N ALA A 223 -12.11 -1.11 -19.44
CA ALA A 223 -12.10 -2.55 -19.57
C ALA A 223 -10.68 -3.08 -19.45
N ALA A 224 -10.42 -3.98 -18.49
CA ALA A 224 -9.14 -4.62 -18.33
C ALA A 224 -8.99 -5.78 -19.31
N GLU A 225 -7.87 -5.84 -20.03
CA GLU A 225 -7.53 -6.95 -20.92
C GLU A 225 -6.91 -8.14 -20.17
N GLY A 226 -6.57 -7.96 -18.88
CA GLY A 226 -5.98 -8.96 -18.00
C GLY A 226 -5.82 -8.45 -16.57
N LEU A 227 -5.28 -9.30 -15.70
CA LEU A 227 -5.00 -8.93 -14.30
C LEU A 227 -3.71 -8.12 -14.14
N ASP A 228 -2.88 -8.05 -15.18
CA ASP A 228 -1.63 -7.29 -15.13
C ASP A 228 -1.93 -5.79 -15.11
N ARG A 229 -1.47 -5.12 -14.09
CA ARG A 229 -1.44 -3.67 -14.03
C ARG A 229 -0.53 -3.16 -15.15
N LYS A 230 -1.09 -2.62 -16.21
CA LYS A 230 -0.29 -1.77 -17.13
C LYS A 230 0.20 -0.60 -16.28
N ARG A 231 1.50 -0.56 -15.96
CA ARG A 231 2.09 0.64 -15.35
C ARG A 231 1.78 1.81 -16.27
N ALA A 232 1.00 2.76 -15.79
CA ALA A 232 0.91 4.05 -16.45
C ALA A 232 2.34 4.60 -16.51
N HIS A 233 2.96 4.61 -17.67
CA HIS A 233 4.17 5.38 -17.87
C HIS A 233 3.72 6.85 -17.78
N PRO A 234 4.31 7.65 -16.88
CA PRO A 234 4.07 9.08 -16.93
C PRO A 234 4.54 9.53 -18.32
N HIS A 235 3.63 10.07 -19.10
CA HIS A 235 4.01 10.75 -20.31
C HIS A 235 4.91 11.89 -19.89
N SER A 236 6.19 11.77 -20.19
CA SER A 236 7.13 12.90 -20.12
C SER A 236 6.64 13.96 -21.10
N PRO A 237 6.68 15.25 -20.74
CA PRO A 237 6.28 16.36 -21.59
C PRO A 237 7.16 16.46 -22.84
#